data_654b3c2363f45f62de83be748a429ac3
#
_entry.id   654b3c2363f45f62de83be748a429ac3
#
_cell.length_a   1.000
_cell.length_b   1.000
_cell.length_c   1.000
_cell.angle_alpha   90.00
_cell.angle_beta   90.00
_cell.angle_gamma   90.00
#
_symmetry.space_group_name_H-M   'P 1'
#
loop_
_entity.id
_entity.type
_entity.pdbx_description
1 polymer ?
#
loop_
_entity_poly.entity_id
_entity_poly.type
_entity_poly.pdbx_seq_one_letter_code
_entity_poly.pdbx_strand_id
1 'polypeptide(L)'
;MTFTMRRETREEMGHRAWLDTGDGGPLVICTLVDISTSGAKLALEETHQVPDTFSLRLTRHGYPQFSCRTVWRNSNSIGVTFAPPDT
;
A
#
# COMPACT_ATOMS: atom_id res chain seq x y z
N MET A 1 8.55 -13.12 20.98
CA MET A 1 8.55 -12.64 20.75
C MET A 1 8.69 -12.23 20.40
N THR A 2 8.68 -11.90 20.20
CA THR A 2 8.72 -11.29 19.91
C THR A 2 8.90 -10.81 19.45
N PHE A 3 8.91 -10.51 19.27
CA PHE A 3 9.01 -9.92 18.77
C PHE A 3 9.51 -9.40 18.52
N THR A 4 9.80 -9.33 18.44
CA THR A 4 10.17 -8.67 18.21
C THR A 4 10.39 -8.00 17.89
N MET A 5 10.67 -7.61 17.93
CA MET A 5 10.62 -6.82 17.74
C MET A 5 10.84 -6.17 17.14
N ARG A 6 10.87 -5.90 16.76
CA ARG A 6 10.86 -5.24 16.18
C ARG A 6 10.26 -4.34 16.09
N ARG A 7 10.52 -3.46 16.13
CA ARG A 7 10.02 -2.56 16.14
C ARG A 7 8.97 -2.26 15.49
N GLU A 8 8.96 -1.97 14.48
CA GLU A 8 7.76 -1.93 13.86
C GLU A 8 7.28 -3.27 13.73
N THR A 9 6.08 -3.58 14.08
CA THR A 9 5.50 -4.88 13.89
C THR A 9 4.84 -4.91 12.54
N ARG A 10 5.23 -5.87 11.70
CA ARG A 10 4.65 -5.99 10.40
C ARG A 10 3.60 -7.04 10.49
N GLU A 11 2.36 -6.70 10.17
CA GLU A 11 1.26 -7.61 10.25
C GLU A 11 0.99 -8.21 8.92
N GLU A 12 0.93 -9.51 8.79
CA GLU A 12 0.62 -10.16 7.55
C GLU A 12 -0.87 -10.25 7.41
N MET A 13 -1.38 -9.81 6.27
CA MET A 13 -2.80 -9.76 6.04
C MET A 13 -3.10 -10.31 4.67
N GLY A 14 -4.14 -10.61 4.26
CA GLY A 14 -4.54 -10.91 2.90
C GLY A 14 -5.75 -10.09 2.62
N HIS A 15 -5.66 -8.80 2.82
CA HIS A 15 -6.82 -7.95 2.84
C HIS A 15 -6.93 -7.17 1.57
N ARG A 16 -8.09 -7.09 0.98
CA ARG A 16 -8.27 -6.33 -0.25
C ARG A 16 -8.14 -4.85 0.03
N ALA A 17 -7.50 -4.17 -0.88
CA ALA A 17 -7.35 -2.73 -0.80
C ALA A 17 -7.52 -2.14 -2.19
N TRP A 18 -7.68 -0.84 -2.27
CA TRP A 18 -7.91 -0.15 -3.52
C TRP A 18 -6.88 0.96 -3.67
N LEU A 19 -6.28 1.02 -4.84
CA LEU A 19 -5.23 1.96 -5.12
C LEU A 19 -5.81 3.01 -6.06
N ASP A 20 -5.68 4.29 -5.68
CA ASP A 20 -6.19 5.40 -6.45
C ASP A 20 -5.01 6.12 -7.03
N THR A 21 -4.85 6.07 -8.35
CA THR A 21 -3.72 6.67 -9.02
C THR A 21 -3.82 8.18 -9.13
N GLY A 22 -5.00 8.73 -8.87
CA GLY A 22 -5.15 10.18 -8.86
C GLY A 22 -5.45 10.79 -10.20
N ASP A 23 -5.64 9.97 -11.25
CA ASP A 23 -5.87 10.51 -12.58
C ASP A 23 -7.33 10.48 -12.96
N GLY A 24 -8.21 10.19 -12.04
CA GLY A 24 -9.64 10.12 -12.34
C GLY A 24 -10.09 8.80 -12.92
N GLY A 25 -9.19 7.86 -13.10
CA GLY A 25 -9.55 6.56 -13.63
C GLY A 25 -10.06 5.63 -12.55
N PRO A 26 -10.33 4.38 -12.90
CA PRO A 26 -10.88 3.45 -11.93
C PRO A 26 -9.83 3.07 -10.88
N LEU A 27 -10.31 2.69 -9.71
CA LEU A 27 -9.43 2.23 -8.67
C LEU A 27 -8.86 0.86 -9.06
N VAL A 28 -7.64 0.59 -8.65
CA VAL A 28 -7.00 -0.68 -8.94
C VAL A 28 -7.10 -1.53 -7.68
N ILE A 29 -7.63 -2.73 -7.82
CA ILE A 29 -7.77 -3.63 -6.69
C ILE A 29 -6.43 -4.30 -6.45
N CYS A 30 -6.00 -4.35 -5.20
CA CYS A 30 -4.77 -5.02 -4.84
C CYS A 30 -4.99 -5.75 -3.51
N THR A 31 -4.02 -6.56 -3.13
CA THR A 31 -4.07 -7.25 -1.86
C THR A 31 -3.02 -6.65 -0.95
N LEU A 32 -3.45 -6.25 0.25
CA LEU A 32 -2.54 -5.75 1.24
C LEU A 32 -1.90 -6.97 1.90
N VAL A 33 -0.64 -7.22 1.60
CA VAL A 33 0.04 -8.42 2.07
C VAL A 33 0.53 -8.21 3.49
N ASP A 34 1.13 -7.08 3.76
CA ASP A 34 1.51 -6.75 5.13
C ASP A 34 1.55 -5.23 5.27
N ILE A 35 1.51 -4.77 6.50
CA ILE A 35 1.49 -3.35 6.76
C ILE A 35 2.26 -3.09 8.06
N SER A 36 2.93 -1.95 8.12
CA SER A 36 3.58 -1.48 9.32
C SER A 36 3.26 0.00 9.49
N THR A 37 3.82 0.64 10.47
CA THR A 37 3.55 2.06 10.66
C THR A 37 4.17 2.91 9.58
N SER A 38 5.19 2.42 8.88
CA SER A 38 5.88 3.23 7.87
C SER A 38 5.54 2.87 6.45
N GLY A 39 4.88 1.76 6.21
CA GLY A 39 4.59 1.38 4.83
C GLY A 39 3.87 0.06 4.73
N ALA A 40 3.83 -0.47 3.52
CA ALA A 40 3.09 -1.71 3.26
C ALA A 40 3.65 -2.42 2.05
N LYS A 41 3.29 -3.69 1.91
CA LYS A 41 3.56 -4.46 0.72
C LYS A 41 2.22 -4.79 0.09
N LEU A 42 2.10 -4.53 -1.19
CA LEU A 42 0.86 -4.75 -1.92
C LEU A 42 1.11 -5.71 -3.06
N ALA A 43 0.21 -6.65 -3.26
CA ALA A 43 0.28 -7.60 -4.38
C ALA A 43 -0.76 -7.22 -5.42
N LEU A 44 -0.35 -7.17 -6.67
CA LEU A 44 -1.25 -6.88 -7.77
C LEU A 44 -0.58 -7.30 -9.07
N GLU A 45 -1.37 -7.41 -10.15
CA GLU A 45 -0.83 -8.01 -11.34
C GLU A 45 -0.09 -7.06 -12.23
N GLU A 46 -0.41 -5.80 -12.28
CA GLU A 46 0.20 -4.92 -13.24
C GLU A 46 0.96 -3.84 -12.52
N THR A 47 1.99 -4.22 -11.85
CA THR A 47 2.76 -3.29 -11.02
C THR A 47 3.39 -2.18 -11.84
N HIS A 48 3.66 -2.43 -13.13
CA HIS A 48 4.28 -1.40 -13.95
C HIS A 48 3.36 -0.23 -14.23
N GLN A 49 2.06 -0.40 -13.99
CA GLN A 49 1.12 0.70 -14.22
C GLN A 49 0.91 1.52 -12.96
N VAL A 50 1.51 1.18 -11.85
CA VAL A 50 1.34 1.94 -10.63
C VAL A 50 2.29 3.11 -10.65
N PRO A 51 1.81 4.34 -10.46
CA PRO A 51 2.70 5.49 -10.45
C PRO A 51 3.56 5.51 -9.18
N ASP A 52 4.54 6.40 -9.15
CA ASP A 52 5.41 6.49 -7.99
C ASP A 52 4.67 6.96 -6.74
N THR A 53 3.63 7.74 -6.89
CA THR A 53 2.82 8.17 -5.74
C THR A 53 1.36 7.91 -6.05
N PHE A 54 0.62 7.54 -5.03
CA PHE A 54 -0.79 7.25 -5.19
C PHE A 54 -1.44 7.21 -3.80
N SER A 55 -2.73 7.04 -3.75
CA SER A 55 -3.45 6.88 -2.49
C SER A 55 -3.89 5.45 -2.35
N LEU A 56 -3.78 4.91 -1.15
CA LEU A 56 -4.22 3.56 -0.85
C LEU A 56 -5.43 3.66 0.06
N ARG A 57 -6.50 2.98 -0.31
CA ARG A 57 -7.73 2.96 0.47
C ARG A 57 -7.95 1.56 0.98
N LEU A 58 -8.27 1.43 2.26
CA LEU A 58 -8.44 0.11 2.84
C LEU A 58 -9.88 -0.35 2.89
N THR A 59 -10.82 0.50 2.49
CA THR A 59 -12.22 0.11 2.36
C THR A 59 -12.78 0.66 1.07
N ARG A 60 -13.90 0.11 0.64
CA ARG A 60 -14.54 0.61 -0.56
C ARG A 60 -15.04 2.02 -0.40
N HIS A 61 -15.26 2.45 0.83
CA HIS A 61 -15.77 3.79 1.09
C HIS A 61 -14.67 4.84 1.05
N GLY A 62 -13.42 4.41 0.98
CA GLY A 62 -12.32 5.33 0.84
C GLY A 62 -11.55 5.64 2.10
N TYR A 63 -11.92 5.08 3.22
CA TYR A 63 -11.24 5.37 4.47
C TYR A 63 -10.96 4.08 5.21
N PRO A 64 -9.85 4.00 5.90
CA PRO A 64 -8.79 5.00 5.94
C PRO A 64 -8.05 5.07 4.60
N GLN A 65 -7.41 6.21 4.35
CA GLN A 65 -6.71 6.45 3.11
C GLN A 65 -5.31 6.91 3.45
N PHE A 66 -4.33 6.40 2.73
CA PHE A 66 -2.95 6.72 2.98
C PHE A 66 -2.30 7.22 1.69
N SER A 67 -1.49 8.26 1.78
CA SER A 67 -0.68 8.68 0.65
C SER A 67 0.57 7.82 0.63
N CYS A 68 0.88 7.24 -0.51
CA CYS A 68 1.95 6.27 -0.62
C CYS A 68 2.96 6.67 -1.67
N ARG A 69 4.21 6.28 -1.45
CA ARG A 69 5.27 6.40 -2.44
C ARG A 69 5.86 5.03 -2.67
N THR A 70 5.98 4.62 -3.92
CA THR A 70 6.53 3.33 -4.28
C THR A 70 8.03 3.33 -4.04
N VAL A 71 8.52 2.38 -3.26
CA VAL A 71 9.92 2.26 -2.96
C VAL A 71 10.58 1.21 -3.83
N TRP A 72 9.90 0.12 -4.09
CA TRP A 72 10.40 -0.93 -4.98
C TRP A 72 9.22 -1.63 -5.63
N ARG A 73 9.49 -2.27 -6.75
CA ARG A 73 8.44 -3.07 -7.41
C ARG A 73 9.06 -4.25 -8.11
N ASN A 74 8.29 -5.31 -8.21
CA ASN A 74 8.64 -6.43 -9.06
C ASN A 74 7.39 -6.79 -9.87
N SER A 75 7.35 -7.96 -10.49
CA SER A 75 6.29 -8.23 -11.45
C SER A 75 4.92 -8.40 -10.82
N ASN A 76 4.82 -8.68 -9.53
CA ASN A 76 3.53 -8.95 -8.94
C ASN A 76 3.37 -8.32 -7.55
N SER A 77 4.27 -7.46 -7.14
CA SER A 77 4.09 -6.76 -5.86
C SER A 77 4.89 -5.47 -5.86
N ILE A 78 4.51 -4.58 -4.96
CA ILE A 78 5.22 -3.33 -4.76
C ILE A 78 5.36 -3.10 -3.27
N GLY A 79 6.40 -2.40 -2.88
CA GLY A 79 6.57 -1.93 -1.52
C GLY A 79 6.43 -0.44 -1.50
N VAL A 80 5.68 0.07 -0.54
CA VAL A 80 5.42 1.50 -0.46
C VAL A 80 5.73 2.01 0.93
N THR A 81 6.08 3.28 1.00
CA THR A 81 6.20 3.98 2.26
C THR A 81 5.04 4.97 2.33
N PHE A 82 4.54 5.22 3.54
CA PHE A 82 3.45 6.17 3.70
C PHE A 82 4.04 7.56 3.79
N ALA A 83 3.51 8.46 3.01
CA ALA A 83 3.99 9.83 3.04
C ALA A 83 3.38 10.56 4.21
N PRO A 84 4.07 11.52 4.78
CA PRO A 84 3.48 12.32 5.85
C PRO A 84 2.26 13.07 5.34
N PRO A 85 1.26 13.22 6.16
CA PRO A 85 0.03 13.85 5.69
C PRO A 85 0.19 15.31 5.36
N ASP A 86 1.18 15.99 5.87
CA ASP A 86 1.27 17.31 5.69
C ASP A 86 2.39 17.70 5.04
N THR A 87 2.81 17.54 4.28
CA THR A 87 3.96 17.94 3.67
C THR A 87 4.03 19.25 3.24
#